data_94abfa2d39a89f4060007a4295b9524d
#
_entry.id   94abfa2d39a89f4060007a4295b9524d
#
_cell.length_a   1.000
_cell.length_b   1.000
_cell.length_c   1.000
_cell.angle_alpha   90.00
_cell.angle_beta   90.00
_cell.angle_gamma   90.00
#
_symmetry.space_group_name_H-M   'P 1'
#
loop_
_entity.id
_entity.type
_entity.pdbx_description
1 polymer ?
#
loop_
_entity_poly.entity_id
_entity_poly.type
_entity_poly.pdbx_seq_one_letter_code
_entity_poly.pdbx_strand_id
1 'polypeptide(L)'
;MQDVTTLKPDERLALDLMAAIRADAEAICAPNPVEMVSVTIDVSSEAAQGGDVSFEPKVDRQTRTILFTGGMACQGDNPLMKATAVYRILPET
;
A
#
# COMPACT_ATOMS: atom_id res chain seq x y z
N MET A 1 -13.45 -20.48 -10.16
CA MET A 1 -13.10 -19.44 -9.20
C MET A 1 -11.64 -19.59 -8.77
N GLN A 2 -10.86 -18.51 -8.81
CA GLN A 2 -9.48 -18.58 -8.37
C GLN A 2 -9.38 -18.41 -6.87
N ASP A 3 -8.56 -19.24 -6.26
CA ASP A 3 -8.22 -19.15 -4.86
C ASP A 3 -7.07 -18.15 -4.70
N VAL A 4 -7.02 -17.46 -3.56
CA VAL A 4 -5.92 -16.55 -3.24
C VAL A 4 -4.56 -17.25 -3.23
N THR A 5 -4.55 -18.58 -2.99
CA THR A 5 -3.31 -19.35 -3.01
C THR A 5 -2.72 -19.50 -4.41
N THR A 6 -3.48 -19.15 -5.45
CA THR A 6 -2.99 -19.21 -6.83
C THR A 6 -2.36 -17.90 -7.29
N LEU A 7 -2.31 -16.88 -6.43
CA LEU A 7 -1.67 -15.61 -6.78
C LEU A 7 -0.18 -15.78 -7.04
N LYS A 8 0.31 -15.06 -8.02
CA LYS A 8 1.74 -15.00 -8.29
C LYS A 8 2.44 -14.20 -7.20
N PRO A 9 3.76 -14.38 -7.02
CA PRO A 9 4.50 -13.64 -5.99
C PRO A 9 4.37 -12.13 -6.09
N ASP A 10 4.38 -11.56 -7.29
CA ASP A 10 4.23 -10.13 -7.47
C ASP A 10 2.82 -9.65 -7.11
N GLU A 11 1.81 -10.46 -7.41
CA GLU A 11 0.44 -10.13 -7.01
C GLU A 11 0.27 -10.17 -5.50
N ARG A 12 0.87 -11.16 -4.85
CA ARG A 12 0.85 -11.25 -3.39
C ARG A 12 1.57 -10.05 -2.76
N LEU A 13 2.72 -9.68 -3.33
CA LEU A 13 3.49 -8.53 -2.86
C LEU A 13 2.67 -7.25 -2.97
N ALA A 14 1.95 -7.07 -4.09
CA ALA A 14 1.10 -5.91 -4.30
C ALA A 14 0.01 -5.81 -3.24
N LEU A 15 -0.63 -6.94 -2.91
CA LEU A 15 -1.65 -6.96 -1.86
C LEU A 15 -1.07 -6.63 -0.49
N ASP A 16 0.11 -7.14 -0.19
CA ASP A 16 0.78 -6.87 1.08
C ASP A 16 1.17 -5.38 1.18
N LEU A 17 1.65 -4.80 0.09
CA LEU A 17 1.98 -3.38 0.05
C LEU A 17 0.73 -2.52 0.23
N MET A 18 -0.36 -2.87 -0.44
CA MET A 18 -1.64 -2.17 -0.29
C MET A 18 -2.13 -2.23 1.15
N ALA A 19 -1.99 -3.40 1.79
CA ALA A 19 -2.41 -3.57 3.19
C ALA A 19 -1.59 -2.69 4.13
N ALA A 20 -0.28 -2.59 3.89
CA ALA A 20 0.60 -1.75 4.69
C ALA A 20 0.24 -0.27 4.55
N ILE A 21 -0.02 0.17 3.32
CA ILE A 21 -0.41 1.56 3.05
C ILE A 21 -1.75 1.86 3.72
N ARG A 22 -2.72 0.94 3.62
CA ARG A 22 -4.04 1.12 4.24
C ARG A 22 -3.92 1.22 5.76
N ALA A 23 -3.13 0.36 6.39
CA ALA A 23 -2.96 0.39 7.84
C ALA A 23 -2.40 1.73 8.29
N ASP A 24 -1.43 2.27 7.55
CA ASP A 24 -0.85 3.56 7.83
C ASP A 24 -1.87 4.69 7.66
N ALA A 25 -2.66 4.63 6.57
CA ALA A 25 -3.70 5.62 6.31
C ALA A 25 -4.76 5.63 7.41
N GLU A 26 -5.16 4.44 7.87
CA GLU A 26 -6.13 4.32 8.96
C GLU A 26 -5.59 4.92 10.25
N ALA A 27 -4.32 4.70 10.55
CA ALA A 27 -3.69 5.25 11.75
C ALA A 27 -3.58 6.77 11.69
N ILE A 28 -3.22 7.30 10.52
CA ILE A 28 -3.05 8.74 10.34
C ILE A 28 -4.37 9.49 10.44
N CYS A 29 -5.43 8.93 9.88
CA CYS A 29 -6.73 9.58 9.82
C CYS A 29 -7.63 9.25 11.01
N ALA A 30 -7.22 8.33 11.88
CA ALA A 30 -8.05 7.95 13.04
C ALA A 30 -8.45 9.18 13.85
N PRO A 31 -9.66 9.24 14.38
CA PRO A 31 -10.69 8.19 14.39
C PRO A 31 -11.58 8.16 13.15
N ASN A 32 -11.27 8.94 12.13
CA ASN A 32 -12.06 8.98 10.92
C ASN A 32 -11.74 7.76 10.05
N PRO A 33 -12.76 7.02 9.58
CA PRO A 33 -12.50 5.93 8.65
C PRO A 33 -12.05 6.45 7.29
N VAL A 34 -11.37 5.60 6.55
CA VAL A 34 -10.90 5.95 5.20
C VAL A 34 -11.41 4.93 4.20
N GLU A 35 -11.57 5.38 2.97
CA GLU A 35 -12.07 4.57 1.87
C GLU A 35 -11.16 4.76 0.67
N MET A 36 -10.67 3.67 0.10
CA MET A 36 -9.79 3.75 -1.06
C MET A 36 -10.54 4.25 -2.29
N VAL A 37 -10.00 5.27 -2.93
CA VAL A 37 -10.54 5.82 -4.17
C VAL A 37 -9.77 5.25 -5.36
N SER A 38 -8.45 5.22 -5.25
CA SER A 38 -7.62 4.70 -6.34
C SER A 38 -6.28 4.21 -5.80
N VAL A 39 -5.66 3.32 -6.56
CA VAL A 39 -4.30 2.87 -6.30
C VAL A 39 -3.62 2.59 -7.63
N THR A 40 -2.37 3.02 -7.75
CA THR A 40 -1.53 2.73 -8.89
C THR A 40 -0.27 2.05 -8.39
N ILE A 41 0.09 0.95 -9.03
CA ILE A 41 1.24 0.14 -8.61
C ILE A 41 2.21 0.01 -9.77
N ASP A 42 3.47 0.34 -9.50
CA ASP A 42 4.57 0.17 -10.45
C ASP A 42 5.50 -0.90 -9.92
N VAL A 43 5.78 -1.89 -10.74
CA VAL A 43 6.67 -3.00 -10.40
C VAL A 43 8.05 -2.69 -10.96
N SER A 44 9.06 -2.64 -10.08
CA SER A 44 10.43 -2.29 -10.48
C SER A 44 11.29 -3.52 -10.70
N SER A 45 11.16 -4.53 -9.84
CA SER A 45 11.96 -5.73 -9.96
C SER A 45 11.31 -6.86 -9.17
N GLU A 46 11.79 -8.07 -9.40
CA GLU A 46 11.32 -9.24 -8.67
C GLU A 46 12.10 -9.40 -7.37
N ALA A 47 11.42 -9.88 -6.34
CA ALA A 47 12.06 -10.21 -5.09
C ALA A 47 12.94 -11.45 -5.26
N ALA A 48 14.14 -11.40 -4.67
CA ALA A 48 14.99 -12.57 -4.61
C ALA A 48 14.43 -13.52 -3.56
N GLN A 49 14.57 -14.83 -3.82
CA GLN A 49 14.10 -15.85 -2.88
C GLN A 49 14.86 -15.75 -1.56
N GLY A 50 14.12 -15.93 -0.47
CA GLY A 50 14.71 -15.97 0.85
C GLY A 50 15.07 -14.64 1.46
N GLY A 51 14.80 -13.53 0.76
CA GLY A 51 15.07 -12.20 1.29
C GLY A 51 13.86 -11.62 2.00
N ASP A 52 14.12 -10.85 3.04
CA ASP A 52 13.05 -10.16 3.76
C ASP A 52 12.61 -8.92 2.98
N VAL A 53 11.30 -8.69 2.95
CA VAL A 53 10.72 -7.53 2.29
C VAL A 53 10.21 -6.57 3.36
N SER A 54 10.57 -5.30 3.21
CA SER A 54 10.06 -4.25 4.08
C SER A 54 9.10 -3.36 3.32
N PHE A 55 8.13 -2.79 4.04
CA PHE A 55 7.13 -1.90 3.48
C PHE A 55 7.27 -0.54 4.14
N GLU A 56 7.34 0.51 3.32
CA GLU A 56 7.57 1.86 3.80
C GLU A 56 6.46 2.79 3.30
N PRO A 57 5.35 2.88 4.05
CA PRO A 57 4.30 3.83 3.69
C PRO A 57 4.76 5.27 3.90
N LYS A 58 4.24 6.17 3.07
CA LYS A 58 4.59 7.58 3.16
C LYS A 58 3.43 8.44 2.68
N VAL A 59 3.02 9.38 3.52
CA VAL A 59 1.99 10.33 3.13
C VAL A 59 2.61 11.44 2.29
N ASP A 60 2.00 11.73 1.14
CA ASP A 60 2.41 12.83 0.27
C ASP A 60 1.70 14.13 0.66
N ARG A 61 0.40 14.04 0.90
CA ARG A 61 -0.41 15.22 1.19
C ARG A 61 -1.72 14.79 1.83
N GLN A 62 -2.20 15.59 2.77
CA GLN A 62 -3.48 15.35 3.43
C GLN A 62 -4.31 16.64 3.41
N THR A 63 -5.56 16.53 2.96
CA THR A 63 -6.54 17.58 3.12
C THR A 63 -7.58 17.12 4.13
N ARG A 64 -8.62 17.91 4.35
CA ARG A 64 -9.66 17.55 5.30
C ARG A 64 -10.44 16.31 4.86
N THR A 65 -10.56 16.07 3.56
CA THR A 65 -11.40 15.01 3.02
C THR A 65 -10.65 13.98 2.19
N ILE A 66 -9.39 14.24 1.85
CA ILE A 66 -8.60 13.37 0.96
C ILE A 66 -7.20 13.17 1.53
N LEU A 67 -6.73 11.94 1.45
CA LEU A 67 -5.36 11.59 1.80
C LEU A 67 -4.66 11.08 0.54
N PHE A 68 -3.58 11.77 0.14
CA PHE A 68 -2.70 11.31 -0.93
C PHE A 68 -1.50 10.63 -0.28
N THR A 69 -1.36 9.34 -0.52
CA THR A 69 -0.34 8.54 0.16
C THR A 69 0.25 7.53 -0.82
N GLY A 70 1.10 6.72 -0.32
CA GLY A 70 1.72 5.65 -1.09
C GLY A 70 2.69 4.89 -0.23
N GLY A 71 3.53 4.15 -0.88
CA GLY A 71 4.53 3.38 -0.18
C GLY A 71 5.39 2.60 -1.14
N MET A 72 6.38 1.95 -0.57
CA MET A 72 7.36 1.19 -1.32
C MET A 72 7.58 -0.15 -0.64
N ALA A 73 7.75 -1.18 -1.46
CA ALA A 73 8.20 -2.49 -0.98
C ALA A 73 9.66 -2.63 -1.40
N CYS A 74 10.52 -2.92 -0.45
CA CYS A 74 11.94 -3.02 -0.69
C CYS A 74 12.50 -4.32 -0.13
N GLN A 75 13.55 -4.82 -0.78
CA GLN A 75 14.33 -5.94 -0.27
C GLN A 75 15.74 -5.42 -0.05
N GLY A 76 16.07 -5.11 1.21
CA GLY A 76 17.27 -4.35 1.51
C GLY A 76 17.18 -2.97 0.86
N ASP A 77 18.19 -2.61 0.07
CA ASP A 77 18.21 -1.34 -0.66
C ASP A 77 17.58 -1.45 -2.04
N ASN A 78 17.06 -2.61 -2.40
CA ASN A 78 16.50 -2.84 -3.72
C ASN A 78 15.00 -2.56 -3.74
N PRO A 79 14.54 -1.49 -4.43
CA PRO A 79 13.10 -1.26 -4.54
C PRO A 79 12.47 -2.30 -5.46
N LEU A 80 11.41 -2.93 -4.97
CA LEU A 80 10.70 -3.96 -5.71
C LEU A 80 9.45 -3.40 -6.36
N MET A 81 8.74 -2.56 -5.64
CA MET A 81 7.42 -2.12 -6.05
C MET A 81 7.11 -0.78 -5.37
N LYS A 82 6.45 0.09 -6.10
CA LYS A 82 5.99 1.38 -5.57
C LYS A 82 4.50 1.52 -5.83
N ALA A 83 3.78 2.05 -4.86
CA ALA A 83 2.36 2.32 -5.02
C ALA A 83 2.05 3.75 -4.63
N THR A 84 1.09 4.35 -5.34
CA THR A 84 0.47 5.60 -4.93
C THR A 84 -1.01 5.32 -4.73
N ALA A 85 -1.60 5.91 -3.70
CA ALA A 85 -2.98 5.65 -3.36
C ALA A 85 -3.68 6.93 -2.93
N VAL A 86 -4.97 6.97 -3.18
CA VAL A 86 -5.82 8.06 -2.74
C VAL A 86 -6.94 7.48 -1.90
N TYR A 87 -7.11 8.04 -0.70
CA TYR A 87 -8.19 7.66 0.21
C TYR A 87 -9.09 8.83 0.47
N ARG A 88 -10.38 8.56 0.53
CA ARG A 88 -11.36 9.54 1.03
C ARG A 88 -11.41 9.41 2.55
N ILE A 89 -11.36 10.55 3.23
CA ILE A 89 -11.47 10.59 4.69
C ILE A 89 -12.95 10.82 5.00
N LEU A 90 -13.58 9.84 5.65
CA LEU A 90 -15.00 9.88 5.93
C LEU A 90 -15.26 10.55 7.27
N PRO A 91 -16.45 11.15 7.46
CA PRO A 91 -16.78 11.73 8.76
C PRO A 91 -16.84 10.65 9.82
N GLU A 92 -16.43 11.03 11.02
CA GLU A 92 -16.61 10.17 12.19
C GLU A 92 -18.09 10.12 12.55
N THR A 93 -18.61 8.90 12.76
CA THR A 93 -20.03 8.71 13.10
C THR A 93 -20.23 8.46 14.58
#